data_2c046cc4fbf69f06db333a29bd3949d6
#
_entry.id   2c046cc4fbf69f06db333a29bd3949d6
#
_cell.length_a   1.000
_cell.length_b   1.000
_cell.length_c   1.000
_cell.angle_alpha   90.00
_cell.angle_beta   90.00
_cell.angle_gamma   90.00
#
_symmetry.space_group_name_H-M   'P 1'
#
loop_
_entity.id
_entity.type
_entity.pdbx_description
1 polymer ?
#
loop_
_entity_poly.entity_id
_entity_poly.type
_entity_poly.pdbx_seq_one_letter_code
_entity_poly.pdbx_strand_id
1 'polypeptide(L)'
;LKAAFFDTPGAARDVLRVGHMPVEPPGPGMVQVRIAVSGVNPSDVKTRGGLGARANPWPRTIPHQDGAGVIEQVGAGVDAGRVGQRVWLYECQLGRPHGTAAQWVTVPEGLAVPLPDGVSMETGASLGVPALTAWYCTAQVEAKPGRCVLVHGAVGAVGFYAAQMARLRGAEVLASVSNEGQARIAQAAGIETVPRGADLPAAARQWLTQRQREGFDAFIDLDFAGNLPVNLLLAENGAQIAAYASDTDLHPTLPVRDLMRRNVRLAFLLVYTMPPILKRQAIAQLTHWLKDGSLHHAQVHPYALHDIALAHEAVETRRHVGKVAVIPDGAPLG
;
A
#
# COMPACT_ATOMS: atom_id res chain seq x y z
N LEU A 1 19.25 -20.18 0.14
CA LEU A 1 18.12 -19.58 0.85
C LEU A 1 16.84 -20.38 0.63
N LYS A 2 15.94 -20.39 1.58
CA LYS A 2 14.58 -20.90 1.41
C LYS A 2 13.68 -19.77 0.92
N ALA A 3 12.93 -19.98 -0.15
CA ALA A 3 12.07 -18.97 -0.79
C ALA A 3 10.77 -19.61 -1.29
N ALA A 4 9.74 -18.79 -1.39
CA ALA A 4 8.57 -19.09 -2.18
C ALA A 4 8.72 -18.53 -3.59
N PHE A 5 8.30 -19.26 -4.59
CA PHE A 5 8.42 -18.85 -5.99
C PHE A 5 7.32 -19.44 -6.87
N PHE A 6 7.17 -18.88 -8.05
CA PHE A 6 6.36 -19.45 -9.14
C PHE A 6 7.10 -19.32 -10.47
N ASP A 7 6.85 -20.26 -11.39
CA ASP A 7 7.48 -20.32 -12.71
C ASP A 7 6.49 -19.87 -13.80
N THR A 8 5.20 -20.03 -13.56
CA THR A 8 4.12 -19.63 -14.47
C THR A 8 3.01 -18.93 -13.70
N PRO A 9 2.30 -17.96 -14.30
CA PRO A 9 1.10 -17.40 -13.69
C PRO A 9 0.00 -18.44 -13.49
N GLY A 10 -0.83 -18.25 -12.46
CA GLY A 10 -1.96 -19.14 -12.18
C GLY A 10 -2.55 -18.94 -10.78
N ALA A 11 -3.43 -19.86 -10.33
CA ALA A 11 -4.00 -19.82 -9.00
C ALA A 11 -2.92 -20.09 -7.92
N ALA A 12 -3.09 -19.50 -6.73
CA ALA A 12 -2.05 -19.52 -5.70
C ALA A 12 -1.56 -20.94 -5.36
N ARG A 13 -2.49 -21.86 -5.12
CA ARG A 13 -2.19 -23.25 -4.76
C ARG A 13 -1.53 -24.05 -5.88
N ASP A 14 -1.79 -23.68 -7.12
CA ASP A 14 -1.32 -24.41 -8.29
C ASP A 14 0.10 -24.04 -8.67
N VAL A 15 0.51 -22.78 -8.44
CA VAL A 15 1.77 -22.24 -8.96
C VAL A 15 2.80 -21.91 -7.88
N LEU A 16 2.38 -21.51 -6.66
CA LEU A 16 3.32 -21.20 -5.61
C LEU A 16 3.97 -22.45 -5.02
N ARG A 17 5.29 -22.43 -4.97
CA ARG A 17 6.13 -23.50 -4.42
C ARG A 17 7.11 -22.92 -3.42
N VAL A 18 7.52 -23.70 -2.44
CA VAL A 18 8.60 -23.33 -1.51
C VAL A 18 9.75 -24.29 -1.69
N GLY A 19 10.94 -23.76 -1.80
CA GLY A 19 12.14 -24.55 -2.02
C GLY A 19 13.43 -23.80 -1.76
N HIS A 20 14.56 -24.50 -1.95
CA HIS A 20 15.89 -23.94 -1.77
C HIS A 20 16.38 -23.33 -3.09
N MET A 21 16.98 -22.15 -2.98
CA MET A 21 17.61 -21.42 -4.11
C MET A 21 19.02 -20.99 -3.72
N PRO A 22 19.91 -20.79 -4.68
CA PRO A 22 21.23 -20.23 -4.41
C PRO A 22 21.12 -18.81 -3.81
N VAL A 23 22.11 -18.43 -3.02
CA VAL A 23 22.28 -17.06 -2.52
C VAL A 23 23.53 -16.50 -3.17
N GLU A 24 23.37 -15.38 -3.86
CA GLU A 24 24.49 -14.66 -4.44
C GLU A 24 24.86 -13.47 -3.54
N PRO A 25 26.16 -13.18 -3.35
CA PRO A 25 26.56 -12.00 -2.61
C PRO A 25 26.08 -10.72 -3.32
N PRO A 26 25.88 -9.62 -2.60
CA PRO A 26 25.42 -8.38 -3.20
C PRO A 26 26.49 -7.78 -4.14
N GLY A 27 26.10 -7.45 -5.37
CA GLY A 27 26.90 -6.72 -6.32
C GLY A 27 27.13 -5.25 -5.93
N PRO A 28 27.91 -4.47 -6.70
CA PRO A 28 28.12 -3.04 -6.43
C PRO A 28 26.82 -2.24 -6.30
N GLY A 29 26.72 -1.37 -5.28
CA GLY A 29 25.54 -0.56 -5.00
C GLY A 29 24.35 -1.33 -4.44
N MET A 30 24.51 -2.62 -4.11
CA MET A 30 23.45 -3.49 -3.62
C MET A 30 23.63 -3.79 -2.12
N VAL A 31 22.51 -4.09 -1.47
CA VAL A 31 22.49 -4.62 -0.10
C VAL A 31 21.75 -5.95 -0.08
N GLN A 32 22.21 -6.89 0.74
CA GLN A 32 21.50 -8.12 1.04
C GLN A 32 20.82 -7.99 2.39
N VAL A 33 19.51 -8.17 2.40
CA VAL A 33 18.67 -8.02 3.59
C VAL A 33 18.13 -9.37 4.00
N ARG A 34 18.36 -9.74 5.26
CA ARG A 34 17.68 -10.86 5.90
C ARG A 34 16.29 -10.44 6.27
N ILE A 35 15.29 -11.09 5.68
CA ILE A 35 13.88 -10.72 5.80
C ILE A 35 13.32 -11.24 7.12
N ALA A 36 12.75 -10.32 7.90
CA ALA A 36 11.96 -10.64 9.08
C ALA A 36 10.48 -10.83 8.71
N VAL A 37 9.95 -9.92 7.88
CA VAL A 37 8.55 -9.91 7.47
C VAL A 37 8.45 -9.52 6.00
N SER A 38 7.71 -10.28 5.22
CA SER A 38 7.41 -10.04 3.81
C SER A 38 5.94 -9.65 3.64
N GLY A 39 5.67 -8.44 3.18
CA GLY A 39 4.30 -7.93 3.04
C GLY A 39 3.62 -8.37 1.75
N VAL A 40 2.40 -8.87 1.82
CA VAL A 40 1.61 -9.28 0.66
C VAL A 40 0.67 -8.15 0.23
N ASN A 41 0.68 -7.81 -1.06
CA ASN A 41 -0.18 -6.79 -1.64
C ASN A 41 -1.12 -7.35 -2.73
N PRO A 42 -2.25 -6.70 -3.01
CA PRO A 42 -3.08 -7.05 -4.17
C PRO A 42 -2.32 -7.06 -5.49
N SER A 43 -1.32 -6.19 -5.67
CA SER A 43 -0.46 -6.19 -6.86
C SER A 43 0.41 -7.44 -6.99
N ASP A 44 0.89 -8.01 -5.88
CA ASP A 44 1.65 -9.26 -5.88
C ASP A 44 0.79 -10.43 -6.33
N VAL A 45 -0.44 -10.46 -5.82
CA VAL A 45 -1.46 -11.45 -6.19
C VAL A 45 -1.83 -11.34 -7.67
N LYS A 46 -2.06 -10.12 -8.15
CA LYS A 46 -2.37 -9.85 -9.58
C LYS A 46 -1.19 -10.27 -10.48
N THR A 47 0.04 -9.96 -10.11
CA THR A 47 1.24 -10.37 -10.86
C THR A 47 1.36 -11.89 -10.92
N ARG A 48 1.21 -12.59 -9.78
CA ARG A 48 1.21 -14.05 -9.73
C ARG A 48 0.06 -14.64 -10.57
N GLY A 49 -1.12 -14.03 -10.56
CA GLY A 49 -2.28 -14.45 -11.35
C GLY A 49 -2.20 -14.14 -12.84
N GLY A 50 -1.16 -13.42 -13.30
CA GLY A 50 -1.04 -13.01 -14.72
C GLY A 50 -1.89 -11.80 -15.08
N LEU A 51 -2.47 -11.12 -14.11
CA LEU A 51 -3.34 -9.94 -14.30
C LEU A 51 -2.59 -8.60 -14.11
N GLY A 52 -1.28 -8.66 -13.86
CA GLY A 52 -0.46 -7.45 -13.65
C GLY A 52 -0.27 -6.67 -14.96
N ALA A 53 -0.11 -5.34 -14.84
CA ALA A 53 0.15 -4.44 -15.97
C ALA A 53 1.50 -4.70 -16.67
N ARG A 54 2.32 -5.59 -16.14
CA ARG A 54 3.64 -5.95 -16.68
C ARG A 54 3.73 -7.47 -16.86
N ALA A 55 4.12 -7.88 -18.07
CA ALA A 55 4.53 -9.26 -18.28
C ALA A 55 5.65 -9.60 -17.32
N ASN A 56 5.58 -10.75 -16.65
CA ASN A 56 6.67 -11.29 -15.86
C ASN A 56 7.65 -12.02 -16.81
N PRO A 57 8.77 -11.40 -17.18
CA PRO A 57 9.68 -11.98 -18.19
C PRO A 57 10.60 -13.07 -17.59
N TRP A 58 10.52 -13.30 -16.29
CA TRP A 58 11.44 -14.19 -15.60
C TRP A 58 10.94 -15.62 -15.59
N PRO A 59 11.82 -16.62 -15.86
CA PRO A 59 11.45 -18.02 -15.84
C PRO A 59 11.07 -18.52 -14.45
N ARG A 60 11.52 -17.79 -13.40
CA ARG A 60 11.17 -18.01 -12.01
C ARG A 60 11.08 -16.69 -11.27
N THR A 61 10.06 -16.50 -10.44
CA THR A 61 9.84 -15.29 -9.67
C THR A 61 9.59 -15.60 -8.21
N ILE A 62 10.37 -14.94 -7.34
CA ILE A 62 10.06 -14.82 -5.91
C ILE A 62 9.16 -13.60 -5.76
N PRO A 63 7.91 -13.74 -5.28
CA PRO A 63 6.97 -12.62 -5.20
C PRO A 63 7.28 -11.64 -4.07
N HIS A 64 6.46 -10.64 -3.97
CA HIS A 64 6.34 -9.55 -2.99
C HIS A 64 7.30 -8.39 -3.21
N GLN A 65 6.68 -7.20 -3.16
CA GLN A 65 7.34 -5.91 -3.33
C GLN A 65 7.87 -5.36 -2.00
N ASP A 66 7.16 -5.64 -0.90
CA ASP A 66 7.37 -5.03 0.41
C ASP A 66 7.97 -6.01 1.40
N GLY A 67 8.79 -5.51 2.30
CA GLY A 67 9.31 -6.28 3.40
C GLY A 67 10.00 -5.42 4.45
N ALA A 68 10.43 -6.05 5.51
CA ALA A 68 11.33 -5.46 6.51
C ALA A 68 12.30 -6.51 7.01
N GLY A 69 13.48 -6.06 7.41
CA GLY A 69 14.53 -6.95 7.86
C GLY A 69 15.79 -6.20 8.28
N VAL A 70 16.90 -6.93 8.28
CA VAL A 70 18.20 -6.41 8.68
C VAL A 70 19.20 -6.60 7.55
N ILE A 71 19.98 -5.59 7.24
CA ILE A 71 21.07 -5.69 6.26
C ILE A 71 22.16 -6.59 6.83
N GLU A 72 22.44 -7.69 6.15
CA GLU A 72 23.53 -8.61 6.53
C GLU A 72 24.81 -8.40 5.75
N GLN A 73 24.70 -8.00 4.47
CA GLN A 73 25.86 -7.76 3.62
C GLN A 73 25.63 -6.55 2.73
N VAL A 74 26.71 -5.88 2.38
CA VAL A 74 26.71 -4.75 1.45
C VAL A 74 27.70 -4.99 0.32
N GLY A 75 27.34 -4.57 -0.89
CA GLY A 75 28.22 -4.61 -2.05
C GLY A 75 29.18 -3.42 -2.12
N ALA A 76 30.12 -3.48 -3.05
CA ALA A 76 31.07 -2.40 -3.27
C ALA A 76 30.36 -1.06 -3.51
N GLY A 77 30.86 0.02 -2.92
CA GLY A 77 30.31 1.37 -3.02
C GLY A 77 29.19 1.69 -2.03
N VAL A 78 28.68 0.71 -1.26
CA VAL A 78 27.74 0.92 -0.17
C VAL A 78 28.51 1.08 1.15
N ASP A 79 28.05 1.98 2.02
CA ASP A 79 28.62 2.17 3.35
C ASP A 79 28.54 0.88 4.18
N ALA A 80 29.70 0.37 4.59
CA ALA A 80 29.82 -0.82 5.44
C ALA A 80 29.12 -0.67 6.81
N GLY A 81 28.97 0.55 7.30
CA GLY A 81 28.24 0.85 8.53
C GLY A 81 26.74 0.54 8.45
N ARG A 82 26.21 0.23 7.27
CA ARG A 82 24.82 -0.22 7.10
C ARG A 82 24.59 -1.67 7.51
N VAL A 83 25.61 -2.50 7.66
CA VAL A 83 25.49 -3.87 8.16
C VAL A 83 24.89 -3.83 9.58
N GLY A 84 23.87 -4.63 9.83
CA GLY A 84 23.10 -4.61 11.08
C GLY A 84 21.97 -3.58 11.10
N GLN A 85 21.85 -2.71 10.09
CA GLN A 85 20.78 -1.71 10.03
C GLN A 85 19.42 -2.36 9.79
N ARG A 86 18.45 -2.01 10.63
CA ARG A 86 17.02 -2.35 10.42
C ARG A 86 16.49 -1.50 9.27
N VAL A 87 15.79 -2.15 8.33
CA VAL A 87 15.26 -1.48 7.13
C VAL A 87 13.86 -1.96 6.79
N TRP A 88 13.09 -1.10 6.14
CA TRP A 88 11.92 -1.47 5.37
C TRP A 88 12.22 -1.37 3.88
N LEU A 89 11.55 -2.20 3.10
CA LEU A 89 11.81 -2.41 1.69
C LEU A 89 10.58 -2.10 0.86
N TYR A 90 10.80 -1.57 -0.33
CA TYR A 90 9.76 -1.32 -1.33
C TYR A 90 10.24 -1.68 -2.73
N GLU A 91 9.32 -2.04 -3.60
CA GLU A 91 9.58 -2.34 -5.02
C GLU A 91 10.67 -3.41 -5.24
N CYS A 92 10.81 -4.36 -4.32
CA CYS A 92 11.88 -5.36 -4.40
C CYS A 92 11.80 -6.22 -5.67
N GLN A 93 10.60 -6.61 -6.08
CA GLN A 93 10.38 -7.43 -7.27
C GLN A 93 10.16 -6.61 -8.55
N LEU A 94 10.10 -5.25 -8.46
CA LEU A 94 9.85 -4.39 -9.61
C LEU A 94 11.02 -4.44 -10.62
N GLY A 95 10.80 -5.06 -11.78
CA GLY A 95 11.83 -5.23 -12.83
C GLY A 95 12.95 -6.20 -12.43
N ARG A 96 12.71 -7.06 -11.44
CA ARG A 96 13.65 -8.07 -10.92
C ARG A 96 12.93 -9.40 -10.66
N PRO A 97 13.63 -10.54 -10.72
CA PRO A 97 13.03 -11.85 -10.46
C PRO A 97 12.77 -12.13 -8.97
N HIS A 98 13.44 -11.42 -8.06
CA HIS A 98 13.47 -11.75 -6.64
C HIS A 98 12.85 -10.66 -5.79
N GLY A 99 11.72 -11.00 -5.15
CA GLY A 99 11.05 -10.22 -4.12
C GLY A 99 11.35 -10.72 -2.70
N THR A 100 10.53 -10.28 -1.75
CA THR A 100 10.78 -10.49 -0.31
C THR A 100 10.23 -11.79 0.26
N ALA A 101 9.52 -12.64 -0.53
CA ALA A 101 9.00 -13.93 -0.07
C ALA A 101 10.11 -14.99 0.09
N ALA A 102 11.18 -14.65 0.80
CA ALA A 102 12.39 -15.44 0.95
C ALA A 102 13.13 -15.07 2.25
N GLN A 103 14.05 -15.91 2.68
CA GLN A 103 14.92 -15.60 3.84
C GLN A 103 15.81 -14.38 3.61
N TRP A 104 16.26 -14.15 2.37
CA TRP A 104 17.08 -12.99 1.96
C TRP A 104 16.60 -12.44 0.63
N VAL A 105 16.78 -11.14 0.48
CA VAL A 105 16.64 -10.47 -0.81
C VAL A 105 17.83 -9.53 -1.04
N THR A 106 18.32 -9.46 -2.28
CA THR A 106 19.36 -8.52 -2.68
C THR A 106 18.75 -7.42 -3.54
N VAL A 107 18.90 -6.17 -3.12
CA VAL A 107 18.28 -5.00 -3.76
C VAL A 107 19.25 -3.83 -3.85
N PRO A 108 19.05 -2.87 -4.78
CA PRO A 108 19.74 -1.58 -4.73
C PRO A 108 19.59 -0.94 -3.35
N GLU A 109 20.66 -0.36 -2.82
CA GLU A 109 20.68 0.22 -1.46
C GLU A 109 19.57 1.26 -1.21
N GLY A 110 19.17 2.00 -2.25
CA GLY A 110 18.11 3.01 -2.18
C GLY A 110 16.71 2.44 -1.94
N LEU A 111 16.51 1.11 -2.11
CA LEU A 111 15.24 0.44 -1.81
C LEU A 111 15.17 -0.09 -0.38
N ALA A 112 16.27 -0.04 0.36
CA ALA A 112 16.39 -0.42 1.76
C ALA A 112 16.44 0.84 2.63
N VAL A 113 15.28 1.30 3.06
CA VAL A 113 15.12 2.53 3.85
C VAL A 113 15.29 2.22 5.33
N PRO A 114 16.08 3.00 6.09
CA PRO A 114 16.20 2.79 7.54
C PRO A 114 14.86 2.77 8.24
N LEU A 115 14.61 1.73 9.04
CA LEU A 115 13.42 1.60 9.87
C LEU A 115 13.74 2.25 11.23
N PRO A 116 13.00 3.29 11.67
CA PRO A 116 13.25 3.94 12.96
C PRO A 116 13.18 2.97 14.14
N ASP A 117 13.96 3.25 15.18
CA ASP A 117 13.90 2.51 16.42
C ASP A 117 12.49 2.56 17.02
N GLY A 118 12.07 1.44 17.63
CA GLY A 118 10.71 1.31 18.17
C GLY A 118 9.62 0.97 17.15
N VAL A 119 9.88 1.08 15.84
CA VAL A 119 8.95 0.63 14.80
C VAL A 119 9.15 -0.86 14.54
N SER A 120 8.07 -1.65 14.57
CA SER A 120 8.16 -3.10 14.37
C SER A 120 8.46 -3.49 12.92
N MET A 121 8.97 -4.72 12.70
CA MET A 121 9.21 -5.25 11.36
C MET A 121 7.90 -5.46 10.58
N GLU A 122 6.81 -5.81 11.27
CA GLU A 122 5.47 -5.92 10.68
C GLU A 122 4.99 -4.58 10.13
N THR A 123 5.19 -3.51 10.89
CA THR A 123 4.93 -2.14 10.41
C THR A 123 5.81 -1.83 9.20
N GLY A 124 7.12 -2.10 9.28
CA GLY A 124 8.04 -1.90 8.16
C GLY A 124 7.58 -2.58 6.88
N ALA A 125 7.13 -3.83 6.95
CA ALA A 125 6.60 -4.59 5.80
C ALA A 125 5.25 -4.06 5.27
N SER A 126 4.66 -3.06 5.92
CA SER A 126 3.40 -2.42 5.53
C SER A 126 3.60 -1.03 4.92
N LEU A 127 4.83 -0.53 4.81
CA LEU A 127 5.11 0.84 4.38
C LEU A 127 5.29 0.98 2.86
N GLY A 128 5.77 -0.03 2.17
CA GLY A 128 6.11 0.04 0.74
C GLY A 128 4.91 0.42 -0.13
N VAL A 129 4.22 -0.53 -0.70
CA VAL A 129 3.07 -0.26 -1.58
C VAL A 129 1.97 0.53 -0.85
N PRO A 130 1.51 0.15 0.37
CA PRO A 130 0.37 0.83 0.97
C PRO A 130 0.64 2.28 1.36
N ALA A 131 1.70 2.54 2.14
CA ALA A 131 1.93 3.88 2.67
C ALA A 131 2.42 4.85 1.58
N LEU A 132 3.26 4.40 0.63
CA LEU A 132 3.66 5.23 -0.51
C LEU A 132 2.49 5.56 -1.44
N THR A 133 1.58 4.60 -1.70
CA THR A 133 0.35 4.86 -2.47
C THR A 133 -0.54 5.89 -1.74
N ALA A 134 -0.74 5.71 -0.44
CA ALA A 134 -1.52 6.63 0.38
C ALA A 134 -0.94 8.05 0.35
N TRP A 135 0.38 8.16 0.54
CA TRP A 135 1.06 9.45 0.45
C TRP A 135 0.89 10.09 -0.92
N TYR A 136 1.04 9.30 -1.99
CA TYR A 136 0.90 9.79 -3.36
C TYR A 136 -0.51 10.31 -3.63
N CYS A 137 -1.55 9.57 -3.21
CA CYS A 137 -2.94 10.01 -3.31
C CYS A 137 -3.16 11.34 -2.58
N THR A 138 -2.70 11.47 -1.32
CA THR A 138 -2.89 12.70 -0.53
C THR A 138 -2.15 13.90 -1.11
N ALA A 139 -1.01 13.67 -1.75
CA ALA A 139 -0.26 14.71 -2.46
C ALA A 139 -0.99 15.15 -3.74
N GLN A 140 -1.53 14.21 -4.53
CA GLN A 140 -2.23 14.51 -5.78
C GLN A 140 -3.55 15.23 -5.56
N VAL A 141 -4.28 14.93 -4.50
CA VAL A 141 -5.50 15.66 -4.14
C VAL A 141 -5.23 16.93 -3.34
N GLU A 142 -3.96 17.30 -3.14
CA GLU A 142 -3.57 18.48 -2.37
C GLU A 142 -4.27 18.55 -1.02
N ALA A 143 -4.25 17.46 -0.26
CA ALA A 143 -4.81 17.44 1.09
C ALA A 143 -4.09 18.50 1.95
N LYS A 144 -4.84 19.48 2.47
CA LYS A 144 -4.33 20.64 3.22
C LYS A 144 -5.45 21.29 4.04
N PRO A 145 -5.16 22.23 4.97
CA PRO A 145 -6.17 22.96 5.71
C PRO A 145 -7.22 23.59 4.81
N GLY A 146 -8.47 23.54 5.24
CA GLY A 146 -9.63 24.07 4.52
C GLY A 146 -10.18 23.17 3.41
N ARG A 147 -9.64 21.96 3.22
CA ARG A 147 -10.17 20.97 2.26
C ARG A 147 -10.84 19.81 2.99
N CYS A 148 -12.00 19.38 2.45
CA CYS A 148 -12.72 18.19 2.87
C CYS A 148 -12.38 17.02 1.93
N VAL A 149 -11.95 15.89 2.49
CA VAL A 149 -11.53 14.71 1.73
C VAL A 149 -12.37 13.50 2.14
N LEU A 150 -12.97 12.82 1.17
CA LEU A 150 -13.60 11.51 1.38
C LEU A 150 -12.62 10.41 0.98
N VAL A 151 -12.34 9.50 1.93
CA VAL A 151 -11.48 8.33 1.68
C VAL A 151 -12.34 7.07 1.65
N HIS A 152 -12.36 6.37 0.54
CA HIS A 152 -13.03 5.08 0.44
C HIS A 152 -12.20 3.97 1.07
N GLY A 153 -12.82 3.15 1.96
CA GLY A 153 -12.18 2.00 2.57
C GLY A 153 -11.20 2.32 3.68
N ALA A 154 -11.68 3.00 4.72
CA ALA A 154 -10.92 3.53 5.86
C ALA A 154 -9.97 2.58 6.60
N VAL A 155 -10.15 1.26 6.51
CA VAL A 155 -9.35 0.26 7.22
C VAL A 155 -8.63 -0.71 6.29
N GLY A 156 -8.72 -0.48 4.98
CA GLY A 156 -7.85 -1.16 4.01
C GLY A 156 -6.41 -0.66 4.13
N ALA A 157 -5.45 -1.47 3.67
CA ALA A 157 -4.02 -1.16 3.84
C ALA A 157 -3.61 0.24 3.33
N VAL A 158 -4.16 0.69 2.20
CA VAL A 158 -3.92 2.04 1.66
C VAL A 158 -4.83 3.08 2.33
N GLY A 159 -6.14 2.81 2.42
CA GLY A 159 -7.12 3.77 2.92
C GLY A 159 -6.86 4.21 4.36
N PHE A 160 -6.38 3.29 5.21
CA PHE A 160 -6.04 3.59 6.59
C PHE A 160 -4.90 4.61 6.72
N TYR A 161 -3.85 4.45 5.92
CA TYR A 161 -2.78 5.44 5.84
C TYR A 161 -3.25 6.73 5.17
N ALA A 162 -4.02 6.64 4.08
CA ALA A 162 -4.47 7.82 3.34
C ALA A 162 -5.33 8.76 4.18
N ALA A 163 -6.25 8.21 4.98
CA ALA A 163 -7.09 9.00 5.87
C ALA A 163 -6.27 9.72 6.95
N GLN A 164 -5.32 9.01 7.58
CA GLN A 164 -4.43 9.61 8.58
C GLN A 164 -3.51 10.68 7.97
N MET A 165 -2.88 10.37 6.83
CA MET A 165 -1.96 11.31 6.15
C MET A 165 -2.69 12.57 5.67
N ALA A 166 -3.92 12.45 5.17
CA ALA A 166 -4.72 13.61 4.80
C ALA A 166 -5.00 14.50 6.02
N ARG A 167 -5.33 13.90 7.18
CA ARG A 167 -5.49 14.64 8.45
C ARG A 167 -4.19 15.27 8.94
N LEU A 168 -3.08 14.53 8.90
CA LEU A 168 -1.76 15.07 9.28
C LEU A 168 -1.31 16.24 8.39
N ARG A 169 -1.85 16.31 7.17
CA ARG A 169 -1.68 17.46 6.26
C ARG A 169 -2.67 18.59 6.55
N GLY A 170 -3.59 18.43 7.50
CA GLY A 170 -4.55 19.44 7.96
C GLY A 170 -5.90 19.43 7.23
N ALA A 171 -6.18 18.44 6.38
CA ALA A 171 -7.51 18.31 5.76
C ALA A 171 -8.54 17.76 6.75
N GLU A 172 -9.81 18.13 6.56
CA GLU A 172 -10.94 17.48 7.21
C GLU A 172 -11.26 16.18 6.46
N VAL A 173 -11.30 15.06 7.16
CA VAL A 173 -11.40 13.74 6.55
C VAL A 173 -12.60 12.98 7.04
N LEU A 174 -13.39 12.48 6.09
CA LEU A 174 -14.40 11.47 6.30
C LEU A 174 -13.98 10.20 5.58
N ALA A 175 -14.21 9.02 6.18
CA ALA A 175 -13.83 7.78 5.52
C ALA A 175 -14.93 6.73 5.57
N SER A 176 -15.10 5.96 4.47
CA SER A 176 -16.14 4.95 4.40
C SER A 176 -15.71 3.61 4.99
N VAL A 177 -16.63 2.95 5.69
CA VAL A 177 -16.44 1.63 6.33
C VAL A 177 -17.58 0.68 5.99
N SER A 178 -17.33 -0.63 6.11
CA SER A 178 -18.32 -1.66 5.77
C SER A 178 -19.18 -2.09 6.95
N ASN A 179 -18.70 -1.89 8.18
CA ASN A 179 -19.39 -2.31 9.41
C ASN A 179 -18.82 -1.57 10.63
N GLU A 180 -19.51 -1.73 11.78
CA GLU A 180 -19.12 -1.09 13.04
C GLU A 180 -17.74 -1.51 13.57
N GLY A 181 -17.32 -2.76 13.32
CA GLY A 181 -15.97 -3.21 13.71
C GLY A 181 -14.89 -2.39 13.00
N GLN A 182 -15.07 -2.14 11.71
CA GLN A 182 -14.19 -1.26 10.94
C GLN A 182 -14.27 0.20 11.41
N ALA A 183 -15.47 0.68 11.76
CA ALA A 183 -15.63 2.03 12.30
C ALA A 183 -14.81 2.21 13.59
N ARG A 184 -14.88 1.26 14.53
CA ARG A 184 -14.09 1.30 15.77
C ARG A 184 -12.58 1.36 15.51
N ILE A 185 -12.08 0.57 14.55
CA ILE A 185 -10.65 0.60 14.18
C ILE A 185 -10.24 1.98 13.63
N ALA A 186 -11.04 2.55 12.74
CA ALA A 186 -10.78 3.86 12.16
C ALA A 186 -10.86 4.98 13.22
N GLN A 187 -11.87 4.94 14.08
CA GLN A 187 -12.07 5.90 15.16
C GLN A 187 -10.93 5.87 16.19
N ALA A 188 -10.38 4.69 16.50
CA ALA A 188 -9.20 4.58 17.38
C ALA A 188 -7.97 5.30 16.80
N ALA A 189 -7.90 5.46 15.47
CA ALA A 189 -6.90 6.28 14.78
C ALA A 189 -7.37 7.74 14.56
N GLY A 190 -8.49 8.13 15.18
CA GLY A 190 -9.06 9.48 15.11
C GLY A 190 -9.70 9.80 13.75
N ILE A 191 -10.12 8.81 12.96
CA ILE A 191 -10.75 8.98 11.65
C ILE A 191 -12.27 8.95 11.82
N GLU A 192 -12.95 10.00 11.37
CA GLU A 192 -14.41 10.02 11.29
C GLU A 192 -14.90 9.11 10.16
N THR A 193 -16.00 8.38 10.41
CA THR A 193 -16.46 7.36 9.50
C THR A 193 -17.93 7.45 9.16
N VAL A 194 -18.27 6.95 7.96
CA VAL A 194 -19.64 6.73 7.49
C VAL A 194 -19.79 5.32 6.91
N PRO A 195 -20.98 4.73 6.93
CA PRO A 195 -21.20 3.47 6.26
C PRO A 195 -21.00 3.63 4.75
N ARG A 196 -20.44 2.60 4.10
CA ARG A 196 -20.38 2.54 2.64
C ARG A 196 -21.72 2.03 2.08
N GLY A 197 -21.94 2.20 0.78
CA GLY A 197 -23.13 1.71 0.07
C GLY A 197 -24.23 2.73 0.01
N ALA A 198 -25.48 2.29 0.07
CA ALA A 198 -26.65 3.15 -0.17
C ALA A 198 -26.79 4.32 0.83
N ASP A 199 -26.34 4.13 2.07
CA ASP A 199 -26.45 5.14 3.13
C ASP A 199 -25.32 6.19 3.08
N LEU A 200 -24.23 5.92 2.33
CA LEU A 200 -23.07 6.82 2.27
C LEU A 200 -23.46 8.24 1.85
N PRO A 201 -24.25 8.46 0.77
CA PRO A 201 -24.56 9.83 0.33
C PRO A 201 -25.28 10.66 1.39
N ALA A 202 -26.25 10.08 2.09
CA ALA A 202 -27.03 10.77 3.12
C ALA A 202 -26.14 11.11 4.33
N ALA A 203 -25.38 10.15 4.84
CA ALA A 203 -24.49 10.33 5.97
C ALA A 203 -23.36 11.33 5.66
N ALA A 204 -22.78 11.26 4.47
CA ALA A 204 -21.76 12.21 4.02
C ALA A 204 -22.30 13.64 3.87
N ARG A 205 -23.52 13.82 3.36
CA ARG A 205 -24.17 15.14 3.30
C ARG A 205 -24.42 15.71 4.69
N GLN A 206 -24.87 14.89 5.66
CA GLN A 206 -25.02 15.33 7.05
C GLN A 206 -23.70 15.82 7.63
N TRP A 207 -22.60 15.09 7.40
CA TRP A 207 -21.25 15.46 7.83
C TRP A 207 -20.78 16.79 7.21
N LEU A 208 -21.03 16.98 5.90
CA LEU A 208 -20.74 18.23 5.18
C LEU A 208 -21.53 19.41 5.72
N THR A 209 -22.85 19.22 5.95
CA THR A 209 -23.73 20.28 6.49
C THR A 209 -23.25 20.79 7.85
N GLN A 210 -22.81 19.90 8.75
CA GLN A 210 -22.24 20.28 10.05
C GLN A 210 -21.00 21.17 9.91
N ARG A 211 -20.33 21.13 8.76
CA ARG A 211 -19.11 21.90 8.42
C ARG A 211 -19.38 23.07 7.48
N GLN A 212 -20.66 23.35 7.19
CA GLN A 212 -21.06 24.39 6.25
C GLN A 212 -20.42 24.22 4.86
N ARG A 213 -20.34 22.96 4.39
CA ARG A 213 -19.79 22.58 3.08
C ARG A 213 -20.86 22.00 2.17
N GLU A 214 -20.76 22.25 0.87
CA GLU A 214 -21.70 21.72 -0.13
C GLU A 214 -21.22 20.38 -0.72
N GLY A 215 -19.91 20.14 -0.73
CA GLY A 215 -19.32 18.92 -1.26
C GLY A 215 -17.89 18.68 -0.76
N PHE A 216 -17.31 17.55 -1.18
CA PHE A 216 -15.92 17.23 -0.93
C PHE A 216 -15.03 17.84 -1.99
N ASP A 217 -13.93 18.44 -1.56
CA ASP A 217 -12.88 18.96 -2.43
C ASP A 217 -12.07 17.82 -3.08
N ALA A 218 -12.05 16.65 -2.44
CA ALA A 218 -11.26 15.53 -2.93
C ALA A 218 -11.76 14.16 -2.49
N PHE A 219 -11.41 13.16 -3.30
CA PHE A 219 -11.68 11.74 -3.05
C PHE A 219 -10.42 10.91 -3.23
N ILE A 220 -10.17 9.98 -2.30
CA ILE A 220 -9.14 8.95 -2.45
C ILE A 220 -9.85 7.62 -2.62
N ASP A 221 -9.63 6.97 -3.77
CA ASP A 221 -10.52 5.94 -4.26
C ASP A 221 -9.79 4.64 -4.61
N LEU A 222 -10.29 3.55 -4.02
CA LEU A 222 -9.80 2.19 -4.23
C LEU A 222 -10.56 1.42 -5.32
N ASP A 223 -11.67 1.97 -5.81
CA ASP A 223 -12.51 1.34 -6.83
C ASP A 223 -13.25 2.42 -7.64
N PHE A 224 -12.52 3.03 -8.55
CA PHE A 224 -12.97 4.19 -9.31
C PHE A 224 -14.33 3.97 -9.99
N ALA A 225 -14.49 2.85 -10.68
CA ALA A 225 -15.71 2.56 -11.41
C ALA A 225 -16.92 2.42 -10.47
N GLY A 226 -16.74 1.70 -9.37
CA GLY A 226 -17.81 1.47 -8.39
C GLY A 226 -18.22 2.71 -7.62
N ASN A 227 -17.27 3.63 -7.36
CA ASN A 227 -17.50 4.81 -6.53
C ASN A 227 -17.75 6.10 -7.34
N LEU A 228 -17.48 6.13 -8.66
CA LEU A 228 -17.62 7.34 -9.48
C LEU A 228 -19.01 8.01 -9.36
N PRO A 229 -20.14 7.28 -9.38
CA PRO A 229 -21.47 7.91 -9.24
C PRO A 229 -21.63 8.65 -7.91
N VAL A 230 -21.22 8.06 -6.80
CA VAL A 230 -21.32 8.69 -5.48
C VAL A 230 -20.30 9.82 -5.32
N ASN A 231 -19.11 9.69 -5.87
CA ASN A 231 -18.11 10.75 -5.87
C ASN A 231 -18.66 12.00 -6.60
N LEU A 232 -19.24 11.81 -7.79
CA LEU A 232 -19.86 12.92 -8.53
C LEU A 232 -21.06 13.56 -7.79
N LEU A 233 -21.87 12.74 -7.11
CA LEU A 233 -22.99 13.26 -6.32
C LEU A 233 -22.53 14.16 -5.17
N LEU A 234 -21.36 13.87 -4.58
CA LEU A 234 -20.83 14.54 -3.39
C LEU A 234 -19.68 15.53 -3.70
N ALA A 235 -19.29 15.66 -4.97
CA ALA A 235 -18.18 16.50 -5.38
C ALA A 235 -18.52 17.99 -5.31
N GLU A 236 -17.61 18.76 -4.73
CA GLU A 236 -17.54 20.21 -4.87
C GLU A 236 -17.10 20.60 -6.30
N ASN A 237 -17.35 21.83 -6.72
CA ASN A 237 -16.80 22.32 -7.98
C ASN A 237 -15.27 22.36 -7.93
N GLY A 238 -14.63 21.78 -8.93
CA GLY A 238 -13.17 21.65 -8.97
C GLY A 238 -12.61 20.49 -8.15
N ALA A 239 -13.47 19.56 -7.72
CA ALA A 239 -13.05 18.39 -6.93
C ALA A 239 -11.99 17.54 -7.65
N GLN A 240 -11.15 16.87 -6.87
CA GLN A 240 -10.09 15.99 -7.34
C GLN A 240 -10.37 14.55 -6.91
N ILE A 241 -10.22 13.59 -7.83
CA ILE A 241 -10.32 12.17 -7.51
C ILE A 241 -8.98 11.52 -7.78
N ALA A 242 -8.32 11.01 -6.74
CA ALA A 242 -7.13 10.17 -6.84
C ALA A 242 -7.55 8.70 -6.75
N ALA A 243 -7.51 8.01 -7.87
CA ALA A 243 -7.88 6.60 -7.97
C ALA A 243 -6.62 5.73 -8.12
N TYR A 244 -6.48 4.71 -7.26
CA TYR A 244 -5.36 3.77 -7.31
C TYR A 244 -5.79 2.33 -7.64
N ALA A 245 -7.09 2.10 -7.81
CA ALA A 245 -7.65 0.85 -8.30
C ALA A 245 -9.04 1.06 -8.92
N SER A 246 -9.51 0.09 -9.69
CA SER A 246 -10.83 0.00 -10.28
C SER A 246 -11.16 -1.47 -10.55
N ASP A 247 -11.48 -2.20 -9.46
CA ASP A 247 -11.68 -3.65 -9.54
C ASP A 247 -13.10 -4.02 -10.02
N THR A 248 -14.10 -3.14 -9.81
CA THR A 248 -15.49 -3.35 -10.25
C THR A 248 -15.61 -3.35 -11.78
N ASP A 249 -14.91 -2.45 -12.45
CA ASP A 249 -14.82 -2.39 -13.91
C ASP A 249 -13.45 -1.80 -14.28
N LEU A 250 -12.72 -2.52 -15.15
CA LEU A 250 -11.41 -2.10 -15.64
C LEU A 250 -11.50 -1.08 -16.79
N HIS A 251 -12.66 -0.97 -17.43
CA HIS A 251 -12.89 -0.12 -18.59
C HIS A 251 -14.19 0.69 -18.46
N PRO A 252 -14.35 1.50 -17.38
CA PRO A 252 -15.59 2.20 -17.11
C PRO A 252 -15.91 3.25 -18.16
N THR A 253 -17.21 3.39 -18.47
CA THR A 253 -17.70 4.52 -19.24
C THR A 253 -17.69 5.78 -18.37
N LEU A 254 -17.11 6.87 -18.89
CA LEU A 254 -17.03 8.15 -18.17
C LEU A 254 -18.22 9.06 -18.51
N PRO A 255 -18.92 9.63 -17.53
CA PRO A 255 -19.95 10.66 -17.71
C PRO A 255 -19.29 12.02 -17.94
N VAL A 256 -18.65 12.20 -19.09
CA VAL A 256 -17.77 13.35 -19.39
C VAL A 256 -18.47 14.70 -19.16
N ARG A 257 -19.75 14.81 -19.52
CA ARG A 257 -20.52 16.07 -19.34
C ARG A 257 -20.69 16.43 -17.87
N ASP A 258 -20.89 15.43 -16.98
CA ASP A 258 -21.04 15.68 -15.55
C ASP A 258 -19.71 16.01 -14.89
N LEU A 259 -18.62 15.38 -15.34
CA LEU A 259 -17.25 15.75 -14.96
C LEU A 259 -16.92 17.20 -15.36
N MET A 260 -17.27 17.60 -16.58
CA MET A 260 -17.06 18.98 -17.08
C MET A 260 -17.88 20.01 -16.28
N ARG A 261 -19.14 19.72 -15.97
CA ARG A 261 -20.01 20.65 -15.22
C ARG A 261 -19.48 20.97 -13.83
N ARG A 262 -18.71 20.04 -13.23
CA ARG A 262 -18.11 20.18 -11.90
C ARG A 262 -16.61 20.45 -11.94
N ASN A 263 -16.02 20.64 -13.13
CA ASN A 263 -14.57 20.82 -13.29
C ASN A 263 -13.74 19.76 -12.57
N VAL A 264 -14.20 18.49 -12.55
CA VAL A 264 -13.53 17.42 -11.82
C VAL A 264 -12.19 17.09 -12.47
N ARG A 265 -11.18 16.92 -11.64
CA ARG A 265 -9.84 16.46 -12.05
C ARG A 265 -9.65 14.99 -11.61
N LEU A 266 -9.24 14.15 -12.55
CA LEU A 266 -8.99 12.73 -12.32
C LEU A 266 -7.48 12.48 -12.32
N ALA A 267 -6.98 11.81 -11.29
CA ALA A 267 -5.61 11.32 -11.19
C ALA A 267 -5.64 9.80 -11.00
N PHE A 268 -5.20 9.05 -12.01
CA PHE A 268 -5.01 7.61 -11.91
C PHE A 268 -3.57 7.33 -11.49
N LEU A 269 -3.41 6.61 -10.38
CA LEU A 269 -2.12 6.50 -9.70
C LEU A 269 -1.68 5.05 -9.58
N LEU A 270 -0.43 4.82 -9.95
CA LEU A 270 0.26 3.57 -9.71
C LEU A 270 1.58 3.87 -9.01
N VAL A 271 1.77 3.36 -7.79
CA VAL A 271 2.95 3.65 -6.95
C VAL A 271 4.27 3.34 -7.67
N TYR A 272 4.28 2.32 -8.52
CA TYR A 272 5.44 1.90 -9.30
C TYR A 272 5.89 2.90 -10.37
N THR A 273 5.02 3.82 -10.76
CA THR A 273 5.30 4.90 -11.72
C THR A 273 5.41 6.26 -11.06
N MET A 274 5.39 6.31 -9.73
CA MET A 274 5.56 7.53 -8.96
C MET A 274 6.91 8.19 -9.27
N PRO A 275 6.94 9.50 -9.63
CA PRO A 275 8.20 10.18 -9.94
C PRO A 275 9.21 10.05 -8.80
N PRO A 276 10.52 9.82 -9.11
CA PRO A 276 11.54 9.60 -8.07
C PRO A 276 11.65 10.74 -7.06
N ILE A 277 11.42 11.99 -7.48
CA ILE A 277 11.45 13.14 -6.57
C ILE A 277 10.32 13.06 -5.53
N LEU A 278 9.09 12.70 -5.96
CA LEU A 278 7.95 12.52 -5.06
C LEU A 278 8.14 11.32 -4.15
N LYS A 279 8.75 10.24 -4.65
CA LYS A 279 9.05 9.06 -3.85
C LYS A 279 10.02 9.38 -2.72
N ARG A 280 11.08 10.16 -2.98
CA ARG A 280 12.01 10.63 -1.93
C ARG A 280 11.31 11.52 -0.90
N GLN A 281 10.42 12.42 -1.35
CA GLN A 281 9.62 13.25 -0.44
C GLN A 281 8.69 12.39 0.43
N ALA A 282 8.04 11.39 -0.16
CA ALA A 282 7.19 10.46 0.57
C ALA A 282 7.97 9.70 1.64
N ILE A 283 9.12 9.14 1.29
CA ILE A 283 9.99 8.41 2.23
C ILE A 283 10.46 9.31 3.38
N ALA A 284 10.88 10.55 3.08
CA ALA A 284 11.31 11.49 4.11
C ALA A 284 10.16 11.85 5.07
N GLN A 285 8.96 12.11 4.55
CA GLN A 285 7.81 12.44 5.36
C GLN A 285 7.30 11.24 6.18
N LEU A 286 7.27 10.05 5.58
CA LEU A 286 6.95 8.79 6.29
C LEU A 286 7.93 8.55 7.44
N THR A 287 9.23 8.70 7.19
CA THR A 287 10.26 8.55 8.23
C THR A 287 10.05 9.52 9.40
N HIS A 288 9.65 10.76 9.11
CA HIS A 288 9.30 11.73 10.15
C HIS A 288 8.10 11.25 10.98
N TRP A 289 6.97 10.91 10.34
CA TRP A 289 5.76 10.45 11.03
C TRP A 289 5.94 9.13 11.79
N LEU A 290 6.85 8.26 11.35
CA LEU A 290 7.20 7.05 12.08
C LEU A 290 8.01 7.35 13.34
N LYS A 291 8.92 8.32 13.28
CA LYS A 291 9.77 8.73 14.43
C LYS A 291 8.97 9.42 15.53
N ASP A 292 7.99 10.22 15.17
CA ASP A 292 7.16 10.95 16.13
C ASP A 292 5.89 10.19 16.57
N GLY A 293 5.66 8.98 16.00
CA GLY A 293 4.52 8.14 16.34
C GLY A 293 3.17 8.69 15.87
N SER A 294 3.15 9.59 14.88
CA SER A 294 1.93 10.22 14.36
C SER A 294 1.03 9.27 13.58
N LEU A 295 1.55 8.12 13.14
CA LEU A 295 0.81 7.13 12.36
C LEU A 295 0.42 5.93 13.21
N HIS A 296 -0.85 5.59 13.18
CA HIS A 296 -1.35 4.28 13.61
C HIS A 296 -1.17 3.26 12.50
N HIS A 297 -0.86 2.02 12.87
CA HIS A 297 -0.60 0.95 11.93
C HIS A 297 -1.71 -0.09 11.96
N ALA A 298 -2.05 -0.61 10.78
CA ALA A 298 -3.04 -1.66 10.65
C ALA A 298 -2.51 -2.97 11.27
N GLN A 299 -3.42 -3.79 11.78
CA GLN A 299 -3.07 -5.12 12.25
C GLN A 299 -2.45 -5.93 11.10
N VAL A 300 -1.37 -6.67 11.41
CA VAL A 300 -0.73 -7.59 10.49
C VAL A 300 -1.17 -9.02 10.80
N HIS A 301 -1.53 -9.76 9.75
CA HIS A 301 -1.95 -11.16 9.83
C HIS A 301 -0.83 -12.03 9.23
N PRO A 302 0.01 -12.66 10.08
CA PRO A 302 1.16 -13.42 9.63
C PRO A 302 0.78 -14.82 9.16
N TYR A 303 1.45 -15.28 8.12
CA TYR A 303 1.45 -16.64 7.61
C TYR A 303 2.89 -17.15 7.56
N ALA A 304 3.10 -18.43 7.79
CA ALA A 304 4.42 -19.02 7.58
C ALA A 304 4.77 -19.06 6.09
N LEU A 305 6.06 -19.07 5.74
CA LEU A 305 6.48 -19.13 4.33
C LEU A 305 5.88 -20.29 3.55
N HIS A 306 5.72 -21.47 4.21
CA HIS A 306 5.12 -22.65 3.58
C HIS A 306 3.62 -22.51 3.30
N ASP A 307 2.94 -21.54 3.97
CA ASP A 307 1.54 -21.22 3.79
C ASP A 307 1.31 -20.04 2.84
N ILE A 308 2.31 -19.66 2.04
CA ILE A 308 2.23 -18.48 1.14
C ILE A 308 1.01 -18.52 0.22
N ALA A 309 0.58 -19.69 -0.23
CA ALA A 309 -0.63 -19.81 -1.04
C ALA A 309 -1.87 -19.34 -0.29
N LEU A 310 -2.00 -19.72 1.00
CA LEU A 310 -3.08 -19.27 1.88
C LEU A 310 -3.00 -17.76 2.14
N ALA A 311 -1.81 -17.19 2.27
CA ALA A 311 -1.61 -15.77 2.42
C ALA A 311 -2.10 -14.99 1.19
N HIS A 312 -1.77 -15.47 -0.03
CA HIS A 312 -2.28 -14.88 -1.28
C HIS A 312 -3.80 -14.98 -1.39
N GLU A 313 -4.37 -16.15 -1.11
CA GLU A 313 -5.83 -16.35 -1.09
C GLU A 313 -6.54 -15.45 -0.07
N ALA A 314 -5.93 -15.21 1.09
CA ALA A 314 -6.47 -14.30 2.09
C ALA A 314 -6.56 -12.86 1.59
N VAL A 315 -5.60 -12.41 0.76
CA VAL A 315 -5.64 -11.10 0.09
C VAL A 315 -6.69 -11.08 -1.02
N GLU A 316 -6.77 -12.12 -1.85
CA GLU A 316 -7.75 -12.26 -2.93
C GLU A 316 -9.19 -12.20 -2.41
N THR A 317 -9.45 -12.89 -1.32
CA THR A 317 -10.78 -12.98 -0.71
C THR A 317 -11.08 -11.88 0.30
N ARG A 318 -10.13 -10.95 0.51
CA ARG A 318 -10.24 -9.87 1.51
C ARG A 318 -10.62 -10.42 2.89
N ARG A 319 -10.04 -11.58 3.27
CA ARG A 319 -10.36 -12.30 4.50
C ARG A 319 -10.10 -11.51 5.76
N HIS A 320 -9.06 -10.65 5.75
CA HIS A 320 -8.61 -9.89 6.91
C HIS A 320 -8.78 -8.39 6.71
N VAL A 321 -9.05 -7.69 7.80
CA VAL A 321 -8.90 -6.23 7.88
C VAL A 321 -7.45 -5.95 8.27
N GLY A 322 -6.78 -5.10 7.50
CA GLY A 322 -5.38 -4.77 7.73
C GLY A 322 -4.45 -5.33 6.66
N LYS A 323 -3.28 -5.82 7.06
CA LYS A 323 -2.21 -6.29 6.18
C LYS A 323 -1.95 -7.79 6.35
N VAL A 324 -1.83 -8.49 5.25
CA VAL A 324 -1.33 -9.88 5.24
C VAL A 324 0.18 -9.86 5.06
N ALA A 325 0.89 -10.71 5.79
CA ALA A 325 2.33 -10.85 5.68
C ALA A 325 2.76 -12.32 5.73
N VAL A 326 3.94 -12.60 5.21
CA VAL A 326 4.60 -13.90 5.28
C VAL A 326 5.86 -13.78 6.13
N ILE A 327 6.05 -14.72 7.04
CA ILE A 327 7.23 -14.81 7.91
C ILE A 327 8.15 -15.91 7.35
N PRO A 328 9.33 -15.57 6.82
CA PRO A 328 10.31 -16.55 6.40
C PRO A 328 10.87 -17.36 7.57
N ASP A 329 11.27 -18.61 7.30
CA ASP A 329 11.89 -19.46 8.31
C ASP A 329 13.20 -18.85 8.84
N GLY A 330 13.40 -18.88 10.16
CA GLY A 330 14.57 -18.28 10.80
C GLY A 330 14.65 -16.76 10.67
N ALA A 331 13.48 -16.09 10.54
CA ALA A 331 13.39 -14.65 10.56
C ALA A 331 14.08 -14.06 11.81
N PRO A 332 14.81 -12.93 11.70
CA PRO A 332 15.38 -12.28 12.86
C PRO A 332 14.25 -11.83 13.80
N LEU A 333 14.35 -12.23 15.06
CA LEU A 333 13.48 -11.72 16.12
C LEU A 333 13.84 -10.23 16.30
N GLY A 334 12.87 -9.34 16.12
CA GLY A 334 13.03 -7.90 16.22
C GLY A 334 13.25 -7.40 17.63
#